data_07120b8aa87b1e7d61cdfefb1a75bb92
#
_entry.id   07120b8aa87b1e7d61cdfefb1a75bb92
#
_cell.length_a   1.000
_cell.length_b   1.000
_cell.length_c   1.000
_cell.angle_alpha   90.00
_cell.angle_beta   90.00
_cell.angle_gamma   90.00
#
_symmetry.space_group_name_H-M   'P 1'
#
loop_
_entity.id
_entity.type
_entity.pdbx_description
1 polymer ?
#
loop_
_entity_poly.entity_id
_entity_poly.type
_entity_poly.pdbx_seq_one_letter_code
_entity_poly.pdbx_strand_id
1 'polypeptide(L)'
;MKTAGFFTMKTWLGVVAAALTLSLAAPAAAQDRYAAIVMDARTNEVLHEDQADEARFPASLTKMMTLYMIFEAIERGDITLDTRWTASRNAARQPPSRLGLGCTRRRGCDSITVEQAIRALVVQSANDVAVLAAERLGGTEARFAANMTARARELGLTNTRFANASGLPDTRHRTTARDMARLSQALWNDFPEYYHYFSTPNFAWRRSSGRNHNRLLGQVEGVDGIKTGYTRASGFNLATMTERGNRRVIVVVLGGETAAARDAQVAYLIEGAYQEYARRSDPNAATYASMPTNRLDVQLAPGTLNASAPVQSAAPASPYSTYQGMVVETLSPVRLPVEPLAQGDEGGADASEEGEAANADE
;
A
#
# COMPACT_ATOMS: atom_id res chain seq x y z
N MET A 1 -56.40 -29.04 78.47
CA MET A 1 -56.04 -30.21 77.65
C MET A 1 -55.55 -29.62 76.26
N LYS A 2 -54.38 -29.96 75.88
CA LYS A 2 -53.60 -29.32 74.84
C LYS A 2 -53.85 -29.96 73.47
N THR A 3 -54.16 -29.19 72.47
CA THR A 3 -54.06 -29.67 71.08
C THR A 3 -53.09 -28.82 70.33
N ALA A 4 -52.04 -29.46 69.90
CA ALA A 4 -50.97 -28.87 69.12
C ALA A 4 -51.39 -28.74 67.64
N GLY A 5 -51.27 -27.52 67.13
CA GLY A 5 -51.45 -27.25 65.70
C GLY A 5 -50.16 -27.46 64.94
N PHE A 6 -50.18 -28.33 63.94
CA PHE A 6 -49.08 -28.54 62.98
C PHE A 6 -49.06 -27.41 61.95
N PHE A 7 -47.97 -26.65 61.97
CA PHE A 7 -47.68 -25.71 60.92
C PHE A 7 -46.94 -26.46 59.79
N THR A 8 -47.59 -26.60 58.67
CA THR A 8 -46.89 -27.10 57.41
C THR A 8 -46.24 -25.94 56.70
N MET A 9 -44.94 -25.93 56.72
CA MET A 9 -44.10 -24.97 56.00
C MET A 9 -44.05 -25.43 54.58
N LYS A 10 -44.74 -24.73 53.64
CA LYS A 10 -44.61 -24.89 52.24
C LYS A 10 -43.34 -24.19 51.82
N THR A 11 -42.31 -24.96 51.53
CA THR A 11 -41.09 -24.51 50.90
C THR A 11 -41.38 -24.13 49.46
N TRP A 12 -41.30 -22.84 49.16
CA TRP A 12 -41.26 -22.33 47.79
C TRP A 12 -39.84 -22.49 47.26
N LEU A 13 -39.60 -23.49 46.41
CA LEU A 13 -38.43 -23.52 45.57
C LEU A 13 -38.63 -22.48 44.46
N GLY A 14 -38.07 -21.31 44.65
CA GLY A 14 -37.89 -20.35 43.58
C GLY A 14 -36.80 -20.81 42.66
N VAL A 15 -37.19 -21.35 41.51
CA VAL A 15 -36.26 -21.59 40.40
C VAL A 15 -35.90 -20.23 39.82
N VAL A 16 -34.74 -19.68 40.23
CA VAL A 16 -34.12 -18.56 39.54
C VAL A 16 -33.49 -19.11 38.27
N ALA A 17 -34.25 -19.05 37.19
CA ALA A 17 -33.68 -19.25 35.83
C ALA A 17 -32.79 -18.06 35.52
N ALA A 18 -31.50 -18.17 35.84
CA ALA A 18 -30.50 -17.28 35.36
C ALA A 18 -30.38 -17.52 33.85
N ALA A 19 -31.06 -16.72 33.04
CA ALA A 19 -30.88 -16.63 31.62
C ALA A 19 -29.45 -16.08 31.38
N LEU A 20 -28.47 -16.97 31.25
CA LEU A 20 -27.18 -16.66 30.72
C LEU A 20 -27.41 -16.27 29.25
N THR A 21 -27.60 -15.00 28.97
CA THR A 21 -27.47 -14.44 27.62
C THR A 21 -25.98 -14.54 27.25
N LEU A 22 -25.60 -15.68 26.70
CA LEU A 22 -24.36 -15.77 25.91
C LEU A 22 -24.55 -14.77 24.77
N SER A 23 -24.04 -13.57 24.95
CA SER A 23 -23.76 -12.67 23.82
C SER A 23 -22.72 -13.39 22.95
N LEU A 24 -23.19 -14.11 21.94
CA LEU A 24 -22.38 -14.52 20.84
C LEU A 24 -21.86 -13.22 20.22
N ALA A 25 -20.69 -12.77 20.70
CA ALA A 25 -19.92 -11.78 19.98
C ALA A 25 -19.68 -12.42 18.59
N ALA A 26 -20.49 -12.01 17.61
CA ALA A 26 -20.23 -12.34 16.23
C ALA A 26 -18.75 -12.02 15.99
N PRO A 27 -17.94 -12.93 15.44
CA PRO A 27 -16.56 -12.60 15.11
C PRO A 27 -16.65 -11.31 14.30
N ALA A 28 -15.97 -10.26 14.76
CA ALA A 28 -15.90 -9.02 14.00
C ALA A 28 -15.45 -9.44 12.61
N ALA A 29 -16.36 -9.38 11.65
CA ALA A 29 -16.07 -9.78 10.27
C ALA A 29 -14.79 -9.08 9.92
N ALA A 30 -13.74 -9.83 9.57
CA ALA A 30 -12.45 -9.25 9.19
C ALA A 30 -12.78 -8.24 8.10
N GLN A 31 -12.68 -6.97 8.42
CA GLN A 31 -13.14 -5.89 7.55
C GLN A 31 -12.45 -6.12 6.21
N ASP A 32 -13.22 -6.33 5.17
CA ASP A 32 -12.66 -6.56 3.85
C ASP A 32 -11.84 -5.33 3.46
N ARG A 33 -10.53 -5.50 3.43
CA ARG A 33 -9.58 -4.42 3.15
C ARG A 33 -9.29 -4.28 1.66
N TYR A 34 -9.77 -5.24 0.87
CA TYR A 34 -9.52 -5.26 -0.55
C TYR A 34 -10.28 -4.14 -1.26
N ALA A 35 -9.61 -3.51 -2.21
CA ALA A 35 -10.22 -2.65 -3.23
C ALA A 35 -9.29 -2.63 -4.44
N ALA A 36 -9.85 -2.57 -5.64
CA ALA A 36 -9.08 -2.51 -6.87
C ALA A 36 -9.72 -1.58 -7.91
N ILE A 37 -8.88 -1.04 -8.78
CA ILE A 37 -9.32 -0.33 -9.98
C ILE A 37 -8.30 -0.52 -11.10
N VAL A 38 -8.79 -0.64 -12.32
CA VAL A 38 -8.03 -0.57 -13.56
C VAL A 38 -8.59 0.56 -14.40
N MET A 39 -7.76 1.51 -14.76
CA MET A 39 -8.17 2.71 -15.47
C MET A 39 -7.24 2.98 -16.66
N ASP A 40 -7.79 3.31 -17.81
CA ASP A 40 -7.01 3.86 -18.93
C ASP A 40 -6.51 5.25 -18.54
N ALA A 41 -5.18 5.43 -18.55
CA ALA A 41 -4.56 6.66 -18.09
C ALA A 41 -4.82 7.87 -19.01
N ARG A 42 -5.17 7.64 -20.27
CA ARG A 42 -5.39 8.70 -21.29
C ARG A 42 -6.83 9.13 -21.39
N THR A 43 -7.77 8.18 -21.23
CA THR A 43 -9.20 8.42 -21.42
C THR A 43 -9.99 8.52 -20.13
N ASN A 44 -9.41 8.12 -18.99
CA ASN A 44 -10.08 7.96 -17.70
C ASN A 44 -11.14 6.85 -17.67
N GLU A 45 -11.20 6.03 -18.71
CA GLU A 45 -12.12 4.90 -18.76
C GLU A 45 -11.76 3.88 -17.67
N VAL A 46 -12.75 3.49 -16.87
CA VAL A 46 -12.61 2.41 -15.90
C VAL A 46 -12.84 1.08 -16.60
N LEU A 47 -11.80 0.26 -16.68
CA LEU A 47 -11.85 -1.06 -17.32
C LEU A 47 -12.28 -2.16 -16.34
N HIS A 48 -11.97 -1.98 -15.06
CA HIS A 48 -12.36 -2.87 -13.97
C HIS A 48 -12.36 -2.12 -12.65
N GLU A 49 -13.28 -2.47 -11.76
CA GLU A 49 -13.30 -1.97 -10.38
C GLU A 49 -13.93 -2.98 -9.42
N ASP A 50 -13.39 -3.02 -8.21
CA ASP A 50 -13.95 -3.75 -7.08
C ASP A 50 -13.75 -2.91 -5.82
N GLN A 51 -14.85 -2.53 -5.18
CA GLN A 51 -14.87 -1.65 -4.00
C GLN A 51 -14.00 -0.38 -4.17
N ALA A 52 -13.90 0.16 -5.40
CA ALA A 52 -12.94 1.19 -5.76
C ALA A 52 -13.11 2.50 -4.99
N ASP A 53 -14.31 2.77 -4.47
CA ASP A 53 -14.66 3.99 -3.71
C ASP A 53 -14.73 3.77 -2.20
N GLU A 54 -14.51 2.54 -1.73
CA GLU A 54 -14.50 2.23 -0.32
C GLU A 54 -13.27 2.82 0.39
N ALA A 55 -13.49 3.37 1.58
CA ALA A 55 -12.44 3.98 2.37
C ALA A 55 -11.39 2.95 2.82
N ARG A 56 -10.13 3.20 2.51
CA ARG A 56 -8.99 2.35 2.84
C ARG A 56 -7.84 3.17 3.40
N PHE A 57 -6.91 2.51 4.09
CA PHE A 57 -5.68 3.14 4.54
C PHE A 57 -4.64 3.14 3.40
N PRO A 58 -4.10 4.30 3.01
CA PRO A 58 -3.13 4.38 1.92
C PRO A 58 -1.77 3.75 2.28
N ALA A 59 -1.41 3.67 3.56
CA ALA A 59 -0.04 3.36 3.96
C ALA A 59 0.96 4.23 3.18
N SER A 60 2.09 3.67 2.71
CA SER A 60 3.11 4.45 1.98
C SER A 60 2.72 4.90 0.58
N LEU A 61 1.51 4.59 0.07
CA LEU A 61 1.00 5.28 -1.12
C LEU A 61 0.83 6.79 -0.87
N THR A 62 0.68 7.20 0.39
CA THR A 62 0.73 8.61 0.81
C THR A 62 1.92 9.38 0.23
N LYS A 63 3.07 8.72 0.10
CA LYS A 63 4.28 9.34 -0.45
C LYS A 63 4.16 9.73 -1.93
N MET A 64 3.15 9.23 -2.63
CA MET A 64 2.82 9.71 -3.98
C MET A 64 2.42 11.18 -3.95
N MET A 65 1.57 11.58 -2.97
CA MET A 65 1.22 12.99 -2.79
C MET A 65 2.40 13.80 -2.26
N THR A 66 3.24 13.25 -1.39
CA THR A 66 4.47 13.92 -0.95
C THR A 66 5.40 14.21 -2.14
N LEU A 67 5.57 13.25 -3.05
CA LEU A 67 6.35 13.41 -4.29
C LEU A 67 5.68 14.41 -5.23
N TYR A 68 4.36 14.37 -5.38
CA TYR A 68 3.59 15.34 -6.16
C TYR A 68 3.91 16.78 -5.71
N MET A 69 3.84 17.05 -4.41
CA MET A 69 4.12 18.37 -3.86
C MET A 69 5.60 18.77 -3.96
N ILE A 70 6.53 17.80 -3.97
CA ILE A 70 7.96 18.08 -4.25
C ILE A 70 8.11 18.51 -5.71
N PHE A 71 7.55 17.78 -6.65
CA PHE A 71 7.62 18.10 -8.09
C PHE A 71 6.95 19.46 -8.36
N GLU A 72 5.79 19.71 -7.78
CA GLU A 72 5.12 21.00 -7.87
C GLU A 72 5.98 22.17 -7.35
N ALA A 73 6.72 21.97 -6.26
CA ALA A 73 7.63 22.99 -5.73
C ALA A 73 8.87 23.21 -6.64
N ILE A 74 9.31 22.16 -7.36
CA ILE A 74 10.37 22.30 -8.37
C ILE A 74 9.85 23.09 -9.57
N GLU A 75 8.67 22.76 -10.10
CA GLU A 75 8.05 23.48 -11.22
C GLU A 75 7.80 24.96 -10.93
N ARG A 76 7.42 25.29 -9.69
CA ARG A 76 7.28 26.69 -9.26
C ARG A 76 8.61 27.43 -9.08
N GLY A 77 9.74 26.72 -9.13
CA GLY A 77 11.07 27.28 -8.89
C GLY A 77 11.37 27.54 -7.40
N ASP A 78 10.54 27.06 -6.47
CA ASP A 78 10.77 27.23 -5.02
C ASP A 78 12.02 26.44 -4.57
N ILE A 79 12.29 25.32 -5.23
CA ILE A 79 13.44 24.44 -5.02
C ILE A 79 13.95 23.90 -6.36
N THR A 80 15.16 23.33 -6.34
CA THR A 80 15.73 22.59 -7.48
C THR A 80 16.13 21.18 -7.04
N LEU A 81 16.46 20.31 -7.97
CA LEU A 81 16.97 18.96 -7.67
C LEU A 81 18.23 18.99 -6.80
N ASP A 82 19.05 20.02 -6.95
CA ASP A 82 20.29 20.22 -6.18
C ASP A 82 20.08 20.92 -4.83
N THR A 83 18.89 21.48 -4.58
CA THR A 83 18.56 22.09 -3.29
C THR A 83 18.84 21.11 -2.16
N ARG A 84 19.59 21.54 -1.15
CA ARG A 84 19.97 20.69 -0.03
C ARG A 84 19.05 20.88 1.17
N TRP A 85 18.52 19.77 1.64
CA TRP A 85 17.71 19.69 2.85
C TRP A 85 18.52 19.08 4.00
N THR A 86 18.66 19.81 5.09
CA THR A 86 19.28 19.31 6.33
C THR A 86 18.20 18.69 7.21
N ALA A 87 18.43 17.48 7.67
CA ALA A 87 17.50 16.73 8.52
C ALA A 87 17.25 17.48 9.84
N SER A 88 16.04 17.36 10.34
CA SER A 88 15.69 17.69 11.72
C SER A 88 15.92 16.50 12.66
N ARG A 89 15.89 16.75 13.96
CA ARG A 89 15.88 15.66 14.94
C ARG A 89 14.61 14.82 14.85
N ASN A 90 13.48 15.45 14.50
CA ASN A 90 12.21 14.76 14.32
C ASN A 90 12.27 13.83 13.10
N ALA A 91 12.70 14.30 11.93
CA ALA A 91 12.89 13.47 10.75
C ALA A 91 13.84 12.28 11.03
N ALA A 92 14.97 12.52 11.68
CA ALA A 92 15.97 11.49 11.98
C ALA A 92 15.49 10.38 12.94
N ARG A 93 14.38 10.60 13.68
CA ARG A 93 13.82 9.64 14.64
C ARG A 93 12.69 8.80 14.06
N GLN A 94 12.30 9.02 12.81
CA GLN A 94 11.18 8.30 12.22
C GLN A 94 11.42 6.78 12.19
N PRO A 95 10.36 5.98 12.42
CA PRO A 95 10.46 4.53 12.38
C PRO A 95 10.75 4.01 10.96
N PRO A 96 11.16 2.76 10.78
CA PRO A 96 11.34 2.11 9.47
C PRO A 96 10.03 2.13 8.63
N SER A 97 10.10 2.16 7.29
CA SER A 97 11.29 2.26 6.43
C SER A 97 11.93 3.65 6.47
N ARG A 98 13.23 3.74 6.38
CA ARG A 98 13.95 5.03 6.46
C ARG A 98 15.26 4.98 5.70
N LEU A 99 15.72 6.13 5.23
CA LEU A 99 17.05 6.29 4.64
C LEU A 99 18.15 6.17 5.70
N GLY A 100 17.83 6.54 6.94
CA GLY A 100 18.75 6.54 8.08
C GLY A 100 19.45 7.88 8.26
N LEU A 101 18.71 8.99 8.06
CA LEU A 101 19.21 10.34 8.33
C LEU A 101 19.59 10.47 9.80
N GLY A 102 20.83 10.90 10.07
CA GLY A 102 21.34 11.18 11.40
C GLY A 102 21.22 12.65 11.77
N CYS A 103 20.97 12.93 13.05
CA CYS A 103 21.04 14.28 13.61
C CYS A 103 21.51 14.22 15.07
N THR A 104 22.77 14.54 15.32
CA THR A 104 23.39 14.49 16.64
C THR A 104 24.00 15.83 17.04
N ARG A 105 24.10 16.07 18.35
CA ARG A 105 24.78 17.30 18.85
C ARG A 105 26.23 17.39 18.41
N ARG A 106 26.94 16.26 18.35
CA ARG A 106 28.38 16.20 18.09
C ARG A 106 28.73 16.32 16.60
N ARG A 107 27.94 15.73 15.71
CA ARG A 107 28.22 15.62 14.26
C ARG A 107 27.33 16.52 13.40
N GLY A 108 26.39 17.24 14.00
CA GLY A 108 25.34 17.95 13.27
C GLY A 108 24.30 17.00 12.69
N CYS A 109 23.54 17.52 11.75
CA CYS A 109 22.48 16.77 11.05
C CYS A 109 22.91 16.48 9.61
N ASP A 110 22.55 15.33 9.11
CA ASP A 110 22.79 14.94 7.72
C ASP A 110 22.00 15.85 6.76
N SER A 111 22.55 16.01 5.57
CA SER A 111 21.94 16.77 4.49
C SER A 111 21.92 15.94 3.21
N ILE A 112 20.79 15.99 2.50
CA ILE A 112 20.57 15.33 1.21
C ILE A 112 20.09 16.34 0.18
N THR A 113 20.29 16.07 -1.10
CA THR A 113 19.66 16.86 -2.17
C THR A 113 18.19 16.45 -2.35
N VAL A 114 17.41 17.31 -2.99
CA VAL A 114 16.01 17.02 -3.34
C VAL A 114 15.95 15.78 -4.25
N GLU A 115 16.86 15.64 -5.21
CA GLU A 115 16.94 14.44 -6.04
C GLU A 115 17.16 13.17 -5.21
N GLN A 116 18.09 13.20 -4.25
CA GLN A 116 18.32 12.08 -3.33
C GLN A 116 17.08 11.79 -2.48
N ALA A 117 16.34 12.83 -2.08
CA ALA A 117 15.09 12.68 -1.34
C ALA A 117 14.02 11.98 -2.20
N ILE A 118 13.84 12.39 -3.47
CA ILE A 118 12.92 11.75 -4.41
C ILE A 118 13.25 10.25 -4.55
N ARG A 119 14.51 9.91 -4.83
CA ARG A 119 14.97 8.52 -4.96
C ARG A 119 14.75 7.70 -3.68
N ALA A 120 15.02 8.28 -2.51
CA ALA A 120 14.78 7.62 -1.23
C ALA A 120 13.28 7.37 -0.96
N LEU A 121 12.41 8.31 -1.31
CA LEU A 121 10.95 8.18 -1.18
C LEU A 121 10.41 7.08 -2.10
N VAL A 122 10.88 7.04 -3.34
CA VAL A 122 10.43 6.05 -4.33
C VAL A 122 10.95 4.65 -3.98
N VAL A 123 12.27 4.50 -3.84
CA VAL A 123 12.93 3.19 -3.76
C VAL A 123 12.81 2.57 -2.36
N GLN A 124 13.18 3.33 -1.33
CA GLN A 124 13.23 2.84 0.05
C GLN A 124 11.98 3.20 0.86
N SER A 125 11.06 3.96 0.27
CA SER A 125 9.86 4.41 0.98
C SER A 125 10.17 5.15 2.29
N ALA A 126 11.23 5.96 2.31
CA ALA A 126 11.87 6.52 3.48
C ALA A 126 10.95 7.47 4.27
N ASN A 127 10.55 7.09 5.48
CA ASN A 127 9.68 7.90 6.36
C ASN A 127 10.38 9.15 6.87
N ASP A 128 11.66 9.03 7.23
CA ASP A 128 12.50 10.15 7.67
C ASP A 128 12.63 11.24 6.59
N VAL A 129 12.73 10.82 5.33
CA VAL A 129 12.79 11.76 4.19
C VAL A 129 11.41 12.38 3.92
N ALA A 130 10.31 11.63 4.09
CA ALA A 130 8.96 12.19 3.96
C ALA A 130 8.69 13.29 4.98
N VAL A 131 9.07 13.07 6.25
CA VAL A 131 8.96 14.09 7.30
C VAL A 131 9.88 15.27 7.02
N LEU A 132 11.12 15.03 6.56
CA LEU A 132 12.03 16.09 6.16
C LEU A 132 11.42 16.97 5.06
N ALA A 133 10.86 16.36 4.01
CA ALA A 133 10.18 17.09 2.93
C ALA A 133 9.00 17.92 3.46
N ALA A 134 8.19 17.33 4.35
CA ALA A 134 7.06 18.01 4.96
C ALA A 134 7.49 19.24 5.78
N GLU A 135 8.56 19.13 6.57
CA GLU A 135 9.10 20.24 7.34
C GLU A 135 9.68 21.35 6.44
N ARG A 136 10.30 20.97 5.31
CA ARG A 136 10.91 21.94 4.37
C ARG A 136 9.87 22.69 3.55
N LEU A 137 8.83 21.99 3.07
CA LEU A 137 7.80 22.57 2.21
C LEU A 137 6.61 23.13 2.98
N GLY A 138 6.29 22.56 4.15
CA GLY A 138 5.14 22.95 4.95
C GLY A 138 5.49 23.69 6.25
N GLY A 139 6.77 23.77 6.62
CA GLY A 139 7.22 24.27 7.93
C GLY A 139 6.99 23.26 9.06
N THR A 140 5.85 22.59 9.08
CA THR A 140 5.53 21.47 9.99
C THR A 140 4.85 20.34 9.22
N GLU A 141 5.01 19.10 9.69
CA GLU A 141 4.34 17.95 9.07
C GLU A 141 2.80 18.08 9.10
N ALA A 142 2.25 18.60 10.19
CA ALA A 142 0.81 18.81 10.31
C ALA A 142 0.25 19.78 9.27
N ARG A 143 0.96 20.91 9.06
CA ARG A 143 0.59 21.89 8.02
C ARG A 143 0.76 21.30 6.63
N PHE A 144 1.84 20.56 6.39
CA PHE A 144 2.05 19.88 5.12
C PHE A 144 0.94 18.87 4.82
N ALA A 145 0.53 18.03 5.79
CA ALA A 145 -0.56 17.09 5.65
C ALA A 145 -1.92 17.77 5.35
N ALA A 146 -2.15 18.95 5.94
CA ALA A 146 -3.31 19.77 5.60
C ALA A 146 -3.24 20.27 4.15
N ASN A 147 -2.08 20.74 3.69
CA ASN A 147 -1.85 21.15 2.31
C ASN A 147 -1.99 19.97 1.34
N MET A 148 -1.44 18.79 1.67
CA MET A 148 -1.65 17.55 0.88
C MET A 148 -3.14 17.26 0.69
N THR A 149 -3.93 17.40 1.75
CA THR A 149 -5.39 17.15 1.70
C THR A 149 -6.12 18.20 0.89
N ALA A 150 -5.72 19.47 0.97
CA ALA A 150 -6.27 20.54 0.14
C ALA A 150 -5.95 20.28 -1.34
N ARG A 151 -4.68 19.99 -1.66
CA ARG A 151 -4.24 19.69 -3.02
C ARG A 151 -4.92 18.44 -3.59
N ALA A 152 -5.11 17.40 -2.76
CA ALA A 152 -5.87 16.21 -3.17
C ALA A 152 -7.27 16.55 -3.65
N ARG A 153 -7.99 17.45 -2.96
CA ARG A 153 -9.33 17.90 -3.38
C ARG A 153 -9.31 18.62 -4.72
N GLU A 154 -8.31 19.48 -4.95
CA GLU A 154 -8.12 20.18 -6.22
C GLU A 154 -7.87 19.21 -7.37
N LEU A 155 -7.19 18.10 -7.12
CA LEU A 155 -6.98 16.99 -8.07
C LEU A 155 -8.19 16.05 -8.19
N GLY A 156 -9.31 16.34 -7.51
CA GLY A 156 -10.52 15.51 -7.56
C GLY A 156 -10.46 14.24 -6.69
N LEU A 157 -9.49 14.13 -5.76
CA LEU A 157 -9.41 13.05 -4.78
C LEU A 157 -10.36 13.34 -3.60
N THR A 158 -11.65 13.25 -3.84
CA THR A 158 -12.69 13.72 -2.91
C THR A 158 -12.81 12.88 -1.64
N ASN A 159 -12.38 11.63 -1.68
CA ASN A 159 -12.45 10.68 -0.57
C ASN A 159 -11.11 10.46 0.12
N THR A 160 -10.11 11.33 -0.16
CA THR A 160 -8.77 11.22 0.41
C THR A 160 -8.53 12.28 1.48
N ARG A 161 -7.95 11.84 2.60
CA ARG A 161 -7.43 12.71 3.65
C ARG A 161 -6.06 12.20 4.09
N PHE A 162 -5.08 13.07 4.06
CA PHE A 162 -3.73 12.81 4.55
C PHE A 162 -3.58 13.34 5.98
N ALA A 163 -3.03 12.53 6.88
CA ALA A 163 -2.78 12.88 8.27
C ALA A 163 -1.28 13.13 8.56
N ASN A 164 -0.41 12.63 7.70
CA ASN A 164 1.05 12.81 7.74
C ASN A 164 1.64 12.63 6.35
N ALA A 165 2.93 12.88 6.19
CA ALA A 165 3.62 12.83 4.89
C ALA A 165 4.09 11.42 4.47
N SER A 166 4.09 10.47 5.38
CA SER A 166 4.71 9.16 5.19
C SER A 166 3.75 8.00 4.99
N GLY A 167 2.51 8.14 5.49
CA GLY A 167 1.51 7.07 5.55
C GLY A 167 1.68 6.15 6.75
N LEU A 168 2.42 6.58 7.78
CA LEU A 168 2.43 5.92 9.08
C LEU A 168 1.01 5.87 9.67
N PRO A 169 0.71 4.88 10.51
CA PRO A 169 -0.63 4.68 11.03
C PRO A 169 -1.21 5.93 11.71
N ASP A 170 -2.39 6.35 11.25
CA ASP A 170 -3.22 7.39 11.83
C ASP A 170 -4.67 7.10 11.42
N THR A 171 -5.60 7.09 12.36
CA THR A 171 -7.01 6.77 12.12
C THR A 171 -7.71 7.78 11.20
N ARG A 172 -7.17 8.98 11.07
CA ARG A 172 -7.68 10.04 10.18
C ARG A 172 -7.24 9.87 8.73
N HIS A 173 -6.23 9.00 8.48
CA HIS A 173 -5.69 8.73 7.16
C HIS A 173 -6.63 7.83 6.38
N ARG A 174 -7.09 8.28 5.22
CA ARG A 174 -7.96 7.48 4.34
C ARG A 174 -7.79 7.87 2.89
N THR A 175 -8.09 6.93 2.02
CA THR A 175 -8.12 7.09 0.57
C THR A 175 -9.05 6.03 -0.03
N THR A 176 -9.17 6.02 -1.35
CA THR A 176 -9.86 4.99 -2.13
C THR A 176 -8.96 4.51 -3.27
N ALA A 177 -9.24 3.36 -3.86
CA ALA A 177 -8.48 2.89 -5.02
C ALA A 177 -8.63 3.87 -6.20
N ARG A 178 -9.83 4.42 -6.41
CA ARG A 178 -10.09 5.43 -7.44
C ARG A 178 -9.29 6.71 -7.23
N ASP A 179 -9.22 7.23 -6.01
CA ASP A 179 -8.45 8.44 -5.72
C ASP A 179 -6.95 8.20 -5.94
N MET A 180 -6.43 7.01 -5.59
CA MET A 180 -5.03 6.66 -5.86
C MET A 180 -4.76 6.51 -7.37
N ALA A 181 -5.73 6.03 -8.16
CA ALA A 181 -5.60 5.99 -9.61
C ALA A 181 -5.56 7.40 -10.21
N ARG A 182 -6.40 8.33 -9.74
CA ARG A 182 -6.36 9.75 -10.14
C ARG A 182 -5.02 10.40 -9.76
N LEU A 183 -4.51 10.14 -8.57
CA LEU A 183 -3.19 10.65 -8.16
C LEU A 183 -2.06 10.07 -9.02
N SER A 184 -2.15 8.79 -9.39
CA SER A 184 -1.21 8.16 -10.33
C SER A 184 -1.21 8.86 -11.67
N GLN A 185 -2.40 9.15 -12.21
CA GLN A 185 -2.57 9.88 -13.46
C GLN A 185 -2.03 11.32 -13.37
N ALA A 186 -2.35 12.03 -12.28
CA ALA A 186 -1.86 13.39 -12.07
C ALA A 186 -0.32 13.44 -12.03
N LEU A 187 0.33 12.49 -11.34
CA LEU A 187 1.80 12.39 -11.33
C LEU A 187 2.39 12.22 -12.73
N TRP A 188 1.74 11.46 -13.57
CA TRP A 188 2.19 11.22 -14.95
C TRP A 188 1.92 12.42 -15.87
N ASN A 189 0.74 13.03 -15.77
CA ASN A 189 0.31 14.12 -16.64
C ASN A 189 1.01 15.43 -16.32
N ASP A 190 1.10 15.75 -15.00
CA ASP A 190 1.55 17.07 -14.55
C ASP A 190 3.07 17.13 -14.48
N PHE A 191 3.76 15.97 -14.29
CA PHE A 191 5.20 15.91 -14.08
C PHE A 191 5.88 14.84 -14.95
N PRO A 192 5.71 14.86 -16.29
CA PRO A 192 6.29 13.85 -17.18
C PRO A 192 7.81 13.78 -17.09
N GLU A 193 8.49 14.93 -16.84
CA GLU A 193 9.94 15.00 -16.72
C GLU A 193 10.48 14.27 -15.49
N TYR A 194 9.70 14.19 -14.40
CA TYR A 194 10.10 13.53 -13.15
C TYR A 194 9.52 12.12 -13.01
N TYR A 195 8.59 11.73 -13.89
CA TYR A 195 7.92 10.42 -13.78
C TYR A 195 8.89 9.25 -13.86
N HIS A 196 9.99 9.38 -14.57
CA HIS A 196 11.05 8.36 -14.69
C HIS A 196 11.65 7.93 -13.36
N TYR A 197 11.58 8.75 -12.30
CA TYR A 197 12.06 8.36 -10.97
C TYR A 197 11.33 7.14 -10.40
N PHE A 198 10.05 6.93 -10.74
CA PHE A 198 9.25 5.82 -10.23
C PHE A 198 9.75 4.45 -10.71
N SER A 199 10.45 4.39 -11.83
CA SER A 199 11.08 3.18 -12.36
C SER A 199 12.50 2.92 -11.84
N THR A 200 13.02 3.77 -10.93
CA THR A 200 14.35 3.59 -10.34
C THR A 200 14.45 2.25 -9.61
N PRO A 201 15.30 1.30 -10.04
CA PRO A 201 15.32 -0.04 -9.48
C PRO A 201 16.03 -0.12 -8.12
N ASN A 202 17.08 0.67 -7.95
CA ASN A 202 17.91 0.66 -6.75
C ASN A 202 18.34 2.08 -6.38
N PHE A 203 18.55 2.30 -5.09
CA PHE A 203 19.13 3.54 -4.60
C PHE A 203 20.05 3.27 -3.43
N ALA A 204 21.20 3.94 -3.42
CA ALA A 204 22.17 3.89 -2.34
C ALA A 204 22.51 5.30 -1.88
N TRP A 205 22.59 5.49 -0.57
CA TRP A 205 23.06 6.71 0.05
C TRP A 205 23.90 6.37 1.27
N ARG A 206 25.18 6.71 1.24
CA ARG A 206 26.19 6.34 2.25
C ARG A 206 26.19 4.81 2.46
N ARG A 207 25.81 4.34 3.68
CA ARG A 207 25.74 2.91 4.02
C ARG A 207 24.35 2.31 3.82
N SER A 208 23.36 3.13 3.50
CA SER A 208 22.01 2.67 3.19
C SER A 208 21.91 2.34 1.72
N SER A 209 21.43 1.15 1.41
CA SER A 209 21.12 0.73 0.04
C SER A 209 19.82 -0.06 0.05
N GLY A 210 19.07 0.02 -1.02
CA GLY A 210 17.80 -0.70 -1.14
C GLY A 210 17.37 -0.87 -2.59
N ARG A 211 16.53 -1.88 -2.81
CA ARG A 211 15.83 -2.13 -4.08
C ARG A 211 14.45 -1.52 -4.00
N ASN A 212 13.90 -1.13 -5.15
CA ASN A 212 12.52 -0.69 -5.22
C ASN A 212 11.58 -1.79 -4.72
N HIS A 213 10.61 -1.40 -3.90
CA HIS A 213 9.65 -2.34 -3.33
C HIS A 213 8.59 -2.81 -4.34
N ASN A 214 8.45 -2.11 -5.47
CA ASN A 214 7.62 -2.58 -6.58
C ASN A 214 8.37 -3.67 -7.36
N ARG A 215 8.05 -4.93 -7.07
CA ARG A 215 8.69 -6.09 -7.69
C ARG A 215 8.28 -6.32 -9.14
N LEU A 216 7.20 -5.65 -9.61
CA LEU A 216 6.74 -5.78 -10.99
C LEU A 216 7.65 -5.02 -11.97
N LEU A 217 8.45 -4.07 -11.49
CA LEU A 217 9.47 -3.39 -12.29
C LEU A 217 10.46 -4.39 -12.87
N GLY A 218 10.56 -4.44 -14.20
CA GLY A 218 11.40 -5.38 -14.94
C GLY A 218 10.92 -6.83 -14.92
N GLN A 219 9.73 -7.13 -14.31
CA GLN A 219 9.11 -8.45 -14.31
C GLN A 219 7.84 -8.48 -15.18
N VAL A 220 7.07 -7.40 -15.18
CA VAL A 220 5.87 -7.24 -16.00
C VAL A 220 6.17 -6.21 -17.06
N GLU A 221 5.94 -6.59 -18.33
CA GLU A 221 6.22 -5.73 -19.49
C GLU A 221 5.49 -4.40 -19.38
N GLY A 222 6.24 -3.31 -19.59
CA GLY A 222 5.72 -1.95 -19.61
C GLY A 222 5.50 -1.32 -18.24
N VAL A 223 5.68 -2.04 -17.13
CA VAL A 223 5.55 -1.45 -15.78
C VAL A 223 6.68 -0.46 -15.53
N ASP A 224 6.30 0.79 -15.20
CA ASP A 224 7.23 1.92 -15.02
C ASP A 224 7.06 2.68 -13.68
N GLY A 225 6.29 2.16 -12.76
CA GLY A 225 6.06 2.76 -11.43
C GLY A 225 4.94 2.05 -10.67
N ILE A 226 4.39 2.60 -9.60
CA ILE A 226 4.64 3.88 -8.96
C ILE A 226 5.07 3.66 -7.50
N LYS A 227 4.19 3.02 -6.67
CA LYS A 227 4.44 2.94 -5.25
C LYS A 227 3.74 1.77 -4.58
N THR A 228 4.45 1.11 -3.66
CA THR A 228 3.90 0.12 -2.72
C THR A 228 3.61 0.73 -1.36
N GLY A 229 2.72 0.10 -0.60
CA GLY A 229 2.42 0.46 0.77
C GLY A 229 2.05 -0.76 1.61
N TYR A 230 2.39 -0.71 2.90
CA TYR A 230 1.97 -1.73 3.86
C TYR A 230 1.87 -1.14 5.27
N THR A 231 0.80 -1.47 5.94
CA THR A 231 0.65 -1.43 7.40
C THR A 231 -0.21 -2.63 7.81
N ARG A 232 -0.17 -3.01 9.08
CA ARG A 232 -1.07 -4.07 9.56
C ARG A 232 -2.55 -3.76 9.27
N ALA A 233 -2.94 -2.51 9.38
CA ALA A 233 -4.32 -2.07 9.14
C ALA A 233 -4.68 -2.03 7.66
N SER A 234 -3.76 -1.58 6.78
CA SER A 234 -4.04 -1.46 5.34
C SER A 234 -3.97 -2.79 4.58
N GLY A 235 -3.18 -3.76 5.05
CA GLY A 235 -2.71 -4.85 4.18
C GLY A 235 -1.69 -4.32 3.15
N PHE A 236 -1.41 -5.11 2.12
CA PHE A 236 -0.44 -4.79 1.08
C PHE A 236 -1.09 -4.01 -0.07
N ASN A 237 -0.59 -2.81 -0.33
CA ASN A 237 -1.07 -1.89 -1.36
C ASN A 237 -0.06 -1.76 -2.50
N LEU A 238 -0.55 -1.52 -3.71
CA LEU A 238 0.26 -1.13 -4.87
C LEU A 238 -0.57 -0.22 -5.77
N ALA A 239 -0.02 0.92 -6.14
CA ALA A 239 -0.42 1.70 -7.30
C ALA A 239 0.68 1.54 -8.35
N THR A 240 0.32 1.11 -9.54
CA THR A 240 1.25 0.89 -10.65
C THR A 240 0.69 1.45 -11.94
N MET A 241 1.59 1.71 -12.87
CA MET A 241 1.23 2.11 -14.22
C MET A 241 2.06 1.28 -15.20
N THR A 242 1.48 1.00 -16.36
CA THR A 242 2.11 0.20 -17.39
C THR A 242 1.80 0.78 -18.76
N GLU A 243 2.76 0.76 -19.67
CA GLU A 243 2.59 1.21 -21.05
C GLU A 243 3.03 0.11 -22.02
N ARG A 244 2.13 -0.23 -22.96
CA ARG A 244 2.42 -1.11 -24.10
C ARG A 244 1.85 -0.49 -25.37
N GLY A 245 2.72 -0.24 -26.35
CA GLY A 245 2.35 0.50 -27.55
C GLY A 245 1.83 1.90 -27.19
N ASN A 246 0.64 2.24 -27.67
CA ASN A 246 -0.01 3.53 -27.38
C ASN A 246 -1.04 3.49 -26.24
N ARG A 247 -1.09 2.39 -25.48
CA ARG A 247 -1.99 2.19 -24.35
C ARG A 247 -1.26 2.31 -23.04
N ARG A 248 -1.82 3.08 -22.12
CA ARG A 248 -1.30 3.25 -20.77
C ARG A 248 -2.38 2.97 -19.74
N VAL A 249 -2.10 2.05 -18.83
CA VAL A 249 -3.06 1.55 -17.84
C VAL A 249 -2.54 1.81 -16.44
N ILE A 250 -3.43 2.29 -15.58
CA ILE A 250 -3.21 2.42 -14.14
C ILE A 250 -3.93 1.28 -13.45
N VAL A 251 -3.22 0.59 -12.56
CA VAL A 251 -3.80 -0.44 -11.71
C VAL A 251 -3.49 -0.09 -10.26
N VAL A 252 -4.54 -0.04 -9.44
CA VAL A 252 -4.40 0.12 -7.98
C VAL A 252 -5.05 -1.05 -7.29
N VAL A 253 -4.30 -1.71 -6.41
CA VAL A 253 -4.81 -2.74 -5.49
C VAL A 253 -4.48 -2.30 -4.07
N LEU A 254 -5.50 -2.24 -3.24
CA LEU A 254 -5.41 -1.97 -1.81
C LEU A 254 -5.82 -3.22 -1.02
N GLY A 255 -5.21 -3.45 0.13
CA GLY A 255 -5.64 -4.46 1.08
C GLY A 255 -5.26 -5.90 0.75
N GLY A 256 -4.29 -6.14 -0.12
CA GLY A 256 -3.80 -7.50 -0.38
C GLY A 256 -3.32 -8.21 0.89
N GLU A 257 -3.51 -9.53 0.95
CA GLU A 257 -3.15 -10.33 2.14
C GLU A 257 -1.64 -10.48 2.31
N THR A 258 -0.94 -10.70 1.21
CA THR A 258 0.52 -10.78 1.16
C THR A 258 1.08 -9.92 0.02
N ALA A 259 2.37 -9.63 0.07
CA ALA A 259 3.03 -8.91 -1.02
C ALA A 259 2.97 -9.71 -2.33
N ALA A 260 3.13 -11.04 -2.26
CA ALA A 260 3.08 -11.91 -3.43
C ALA A 260 1.67 -11.98 -4.04
N ALA A 261 0.64 -12.16 -3.22
CA ALA A 261 -0.75 -12.18 -3.69
C ALA A 261 -1.14 -10.84 -4.33
N ARG A 262 -0.75 -9.70 -3.71
CA ARG A 262 -0.98 -8.37 -4.27
C ARG A 262 -0.28 -8.20 -5.63
N ASP A 263 1.00 -8.59 -5.74
CA ASP A 263 1.78 -8.49 -6.98
C ASP A 263 1.14 -9.34 -8.09
N ALA A 264 0.74 -10.56 -7.75
CA ALA A 264 0.05 -11.46 -8.67
C ALA A 264 -1.29 -10.90 -9.16
N GLN A 265 -2.10 -10.36 -8.24
CA GLN A 265 -3.37 -9.74 -8.59
C GLN A 265 -3.17 -8.54 -9.52
N VAL A 266 -2.19 -7.70 -9.24
CA VAL A 266 -1.88 -6.53 -10.10
C VAL A 266 -1.42 -6.98 -11.49
N ALA A 267 -0.51 -7.97 -11.59
CA ALA A 267 -0.07 -8.50 -12.87
C ALA A 267 -1.24 -9.07 -13.68
N TYR A 268 -2.13 -9.83 -13.02
CA TYR A 268 -3.34 -10.36 -13.64
C TYR A 268 -4.26 -9.25 -14.18
N LEU A 269 -4.51 -8.19 -13.40
CA LEU A 269 -5.33 -7.06 -13.82
C LEU A 269 -4.71 -6.28 -14.99
N ILE A 270 -3.38 -6.16 -15.02
CA ILE A 270 -2.65 -5.57 -16.15
C ILE A 270 -2.91 -6.38 -17.42
N GLU A 271 -2.68 -7.70 -17.38
CA GLU A 271 -2.87 -8.55 -18.55
C GLU A 271 -4.34 -8.52 -19.03
N GLY A 272 -5.31 -8.57 -18.11
CA GLY A 272 -6.72 -8.46 -18.43
C GLY A 272 -7.07 -7.16 -19.16
N ALA A 273 -6.48 -6.03 -18.76
CA ALA A 273 -6.69 -4.76 -19.44
C ALA A 273 -6.20 -4.78 -20.89
N TYR A 274 -4.99 -5.32 -21.14
CA TYR A 274 -4.44 -5.39 -22.49
C TYR A 274 -5.18 -6.42 -23.37
N GLN A 275 -5.67 -7.51 -22.78
CA GLN A 275 -6.56 -8.44 -23.48
C GLN A 275 -7.87 -7.77 -23.88
N GLU A 276 -8.46 -6.96 -23.02
CA GLU A 276 -9.68 -6.21 -23.34
C GLU A 276 -9.44 -5.20 -24.47
N TYR A 277 -8.31 -4.52 -24.51
CA TYR A 277 -7.95 -3.67 -25.64
C TYR A 277 -7.78 -4.46 -26.95
N ALA A 278 -7.15 -5.62 -26.90
CA ALA A 278 -6.99 -6.50 -28.06
C ALA A 278 -8.36 -6.94 -28.60
N ARG A 279 -9.26 -7.37 -27.73
CA ARG A 279 -10.63 -7.76 -28.06
C ARG A 279 -11.43 -6.64 -28.73
N ARG A 280 -11.30 -5.41 -28.24
CA ARG A 280 -11.98 -4.24 -28.82
C ARG A 280 -11.42 -3.86 -30.18
N SER A 281 -10.16 -4.15 -30.44
CA SER A 281 -9.50 -3.86 -31.71
C SER A 281 -9.79 -4.90 -32.79
N ASP A 282 -10.11 -6.13 -32.40
CA ASP A 282 -10.53 -7.23 -33.29
C ASP A 282 -11.81 -7.89 -32.76
N PRO A 283 -12.99 -7.46 -33.23
CA PRO A 283 -14.28 -8.02 -32.82
C PRO A 283 -14.45 -9.53 -33.12
N ASN A 284 -13.62 -10.09 -34.01
CA ASN A 284 -13.63 -11.50 -34.35
C ASN A 284 -12.61 -12.31 -33.54
N ALA A 285 -11.78 -11.67 -32.72
CA ALA A 285 -10.90 -12.38 -31.83
C ALA A 285 -11.71 -13.29 -30.91
N ALA A 286 -11.36 -14.57 -30.89
CA ALA A 286 -12.00 -15.57 -30.02
C ALA A 286 -12.12 -15.03 -28.61
N THR A 287 -13.24 -15.29 -27.98
CA THR A 287 -13.63 -14.83 -26.66
C THR A 287 -12.45 -14.90 -25.66
N TYR A 288 -11.77 -13.79 -25.46
CA TYR A 288 -10.86 -13.66 -24.33
C TYR A 288 -11.72 -13.73 -23.05
N ALA A 289 -11.25 -14.47 -22.07
CA ALA A 289 -11.94 -14.51 -20.79
C ALA A 289 -12.17 -13.07 -20.30
N SER A 290 -13.40 -12.74 -19.96
CA SER A 290 -13.69 -11.45 -19.32
C SER A 290 -12.81 -11.30 -18.07
N MET A 291 -12.42 -10.07 -17.75
CA MET A 291 -11.73 -9.82 -16.47
C MET A 291 -12.58 -10.40 -15.34
N PRO A 292 -11.99 -11.16 -14.41
CA PRO A 292 -12.75 -11.72 -13.30
C PRO A 292 -13.36 -10.60 -12.48
N THR A 293 -14.61 -10.80 -12.15
CA THR A 293 -15.37 -9.89 -11.29
C THR A 293 -15.07 -10.09 -9.81
N ASN A 294 -14.26 -11.12 -9.49
CA ASN A 294 -14.00 -11.48 -8.10
C ASN A 294 -12.50 -11.83 -7.89
N ARG A 295 -11.90 -11.28 -6.82
CA ARG A 295 -10.51 -11.52 -6.39
C ARG A 295 -10.19 -12.98 -6.06
N LEU A 296 -11.22 -13.81 -5.79
CA LEU A 296 -11.07 -15.22 -5.43
C LEU A 296 -10.81 -16.13 -6.65
N ASP A 297 -10.98 -15.61 -7.86
CA ASP A 297 -10.81 -16.38 -9.09
C ASP A 297 -9.35 -16.43 -9.58
N VAL A 298 -8.45 -15.74 -8.86
CA VAL A 298 -7.03 -15.69 -9.22
C VAL A 298 -6.22 -16.66 -8.37
N GLN A 299 -6.19 -17.93 -8.76
CA GLN A 299 -5.18 -18.87 -8.28
C GLN A 299 -4.03 -18.93 -9.29
N LEU A 300 -2.91 -18.32 -8.92
CA LEU A 300 -1.66 -18.49 -9.67
C LEU A 300 -1.05 -19.84 -9.34
N ALA A 301 -0.67 -20.59 -10.40
CA ALA A 301 0.09 -21.83 -10.21
C ALA A 301 1.37 -21.57 -9.41
N PRO A 302 1.72 -22.42 -8.44
CA PRO A 302 2.97 -22.31 -7.69
C PRO A 302 4.16 -22.36 -8.65
N GLY A 303 4.99 -21.33 -8.66
CA GLY A 303 6.22 -21.29 -9.45
C GLY A 303 6.32 -20.22 -10.54
N THR A 304 5.28 -19.45 -10.82
CA THR A 304 5.27 -18.48 -11.93
C THR A 304 6.08 -17.18 -11.67
N LEU A 305 6.54 -16.95 -10.45
CA LEU A 305 7.45 -15.84 -10.14
C LEU A 305 8.78 -16.40 -9.60
N ASN A 306 9.59 -16.99 -10.48
CA ASN A 306 10.93 -17.42 -10.11
C ASN A 306 11.90 -16.22 -10.12
N ALA A 307 12.37 -15.83 -8.93
CA ALA A 307 13.21 -14.65 -8.71
C ALA A 307 14.67 -14.81 -9.19
N SER A 308 15.00 -15.80 -10.04
CA SER A 308 16.39 -16.13 -10.35
C SER A 308 16.68 -16.59 -11.79
N ALA A 309 15.91 -16.18 -12.79
CA ALA A 309 16.32 -16.41 -14.16
C ALA A 309 17.13 -15.21 -14.71
N PRO A 310 18.35 -15.40 -15.20
CA PRO A 310 19.08 -14.32 -15.89
C PRO A 310 18.39 -13.98 -17.20
N VAL A 311 18.19 -12.69 -17.45
CA VAL A 311 17.68 -12.16 -18.71
C VAL A 311 18.69 -12.47 -19.80
N GLN A 312 18.44 -13.47 -20.63
CA GLN A 312 19.11 -13.62 -21.92
C GLN A 312 18.38 -12.70 -22.92
N SER A 313 19.12 -11.77 -23.49
CA SER A 313 18.65 -10.91 -24.56
C SER A 313 18.42 -11.75 -25.82
N ALA A 314 17.17 -12.05 -26.12
CA ALA A 314 16.74 -12.58 -27.40
C ALA A 314 15.84 -11.57 -28.11
N ALA A 315 16.00 -11.46 -29.42
CA ALA A 315 15.29 -10.57 -30.33
C ALA A 315 13.76 -10.63 -30.19
N PRO A 316 13.02 -9.59 -30.63
CA PRO A 316 11.61 -9.42 -30.27
C PRO A 316 10.75 -10.55 -30.84
N ALA A 317 10.35 -11.44 -29.96
CA ALA A 317 9.25 -12.36 -30.19
C ALA A 317 7.93 -11.62 -29.87
N SER A 318 6.86 -12.00 -30.53
CA SER A 318 5.49 -11.52 -30.39
C SER A 318 5.18 -11.02 -28.98
N PRO A 319 4.51 -9.86 -28.80
CA PRO A 319 4.22 -9.26 -27.50
C PRO A 319 3.42 -10.15 -26.52
N TYR A 320 3.03 -11.32 -26.95
CA TYR A 320 2.23 -12.26 -26.15
C TYR A 320 3.01 -13.50 -25.65
N SER A 321 4.32 -13.60 -25.92
CA SER A 321 5.06 -14.85 -25.62
C SER A 321 5.67 -14.94 -24.21
N THR A 322 5.66 -13.89 -23.43
CA THR A 322 6.36 -13.83 -22.12
C THR A 322 5.57 -14.47 -20.97
N TYR A 323 4.31 -14.82 -21.19
CA TYR A 323 3.43 -15.39 -20.17
C TYR A 323 2.77 -16.72 -20.56
N GLN A 324 3.37 -17.49 -21.46
CA GLN A 324 2.88 -18.83 -21.85
C GLN A 324 2.87 -19.86 -20.70
N GLY A 325 3.18 -19.47 -19.46
CA GLY A 325 3.07 -20.31 -18.26
C GLY A 325 1.88 -19.99 -17.34
N MET A 326 1.09 -18.94 -17.65
CA MET A 326 -0.12 -18.64 -16.88
C MET A 326 -1.32 -19.33 -17.50
N VAL A 327 -1.50 -20.59 -17.18
CA VAL A 327 -2.76 -21.30 -17.46
C VAL A 327 -3.74 -20.88 -16.37
N VAL A 328 -4.72 -20.07 -16.72
CA VAL A 328 -5.89 -19.86 -15.87
C VAL A 328 -6.79 -21.09 -16.09
N GLU A 329 -6.55 -22.13 -15.32
CA GLU A 329 -7.55 -23.21 -15.20
C GLU A 329 -8.68 -22.70 -14.31
N THR A 330 -9.87 -22.64 -14.87
CA THR A 330 -11.11 -22.52 -14.10
C THR A 330 -11.34 -23.85 -13.37
N LEU A 331 -10.70 -23.99 -12.21
CA LEU A 331 -10.87 -25.17 -11.36
C LEU A 331 -11.77 -24.80 -10.18
N SER A 332 -12.69 -25.73 -9.92
CA SER A 332 -13.48 -25.79 -8.69
C SER A 332 -12.60 -25.63 -7.44
N PRO A 333 -13.12 -25.13 -6.33
CA PRO A 333 -12.31 -24.77 -5.16
C PRO A 333 -11.56 -25.97 -4.61
N VAL A 334 -10.25 -26.00 -4.79
CA VAL A 334 -9.37 -26.97 -4.14
C VAL A 334 -9.02 -26.40 -2.76
N ARG A 335 -9.41 -27.10 -1.71
CA ARG A 335 -8.94 -26.85 -0.36
C ARG A 335 -7.44 -27.10 -0.34
N LEU A 336 -6.67 -26.04 -0.03
CA LEU A 336 -5.24 -26.19 0.27
C LEU A 336 -5.09 -27.02 1.55
N PRO A 337 -4.15 -27.99 1.60
CA PRO A 337 -3.78 -28.62 2.86
C PRO A 337 -3.19 -27.55 3.77
N VAL A 338 -3.71 -27.48 4.99
CA VAL A 338 -3.12 -26.66 6.06
C VAL A 338 -1.91 -27.47 6.55
N GLU A 339 -0.71 -27.11 6.11
CA GLU A 339 0.50 -27.60 6.76
C GLU A 339 0.56 -27.00 8.17
N PRO A 340 0.83 -27.80 9.22
CA PRO A 340 1.02 -27.29 10.55
C PRO A 340 2.24 -26.38 10.58
N LEU A 341 2.07 -25.20 11.14
CA LEU A 341 3.17 -24.26 11.45
C LEU A 341 4.26 -25.01 12.22
N ALA A 342 5.41 -25.17 11.61
CA ALA A 342 6.62 -25.59 12.34
C ALA A 342 6.85 -24.57 13.47
N GLN A 343 6.90 -25.09 14.67
CA GLN A 343 7.34 -24.35 15.86
C GLN A 343 8.79 -23.95 15.61
N GLY A 344 9.00 -22.67 15.29
CA GLY A 344 10.30 -22.07 15.18
C GLY A 344 10.68 -21.45 16.51
N ASP A 345 11.82 -21.84 16.98
CA ASP A 345 12.59 -21.44 18.16
C ASP A 345 12.27 -20.05 18.73
N GLU A 346 11.90 -20.05 19.99
CA GLU A 346 11.94 -18.89 20.85
C GLU A 346 13.40 -18.54 21.19
N GLY A 347 13.96 -17.60 20.45
CA GLY A 347 15.17 -16.87 20.82
C GLY A 347 14.78 -15.63 21.61
N GLY A 348 14.97 -15.67 22.92
CA GLY A 348 14.64 -14.61 23.84
C GLY A 348 15.40 -13.31 23.54
N ALA A 349 14.68 -12.19 23.63
CA ALA A 349 15.25 -10.89 23.93
C ALA A 349 14.39 -10.27 25.02
N ASP A 350 14.93 -10.38 26.21
CA ASP A 350 14.60 -9.67 27.43
C ASP A 350 14.55 -8.15 27.15
N ALA A 351 13.39 -7.57 27.34
CA ALA A 351 13.19 -6.14 27.44
C ALA A 351 12.44 -5.87 28.74
N SER A 352 13.20 -5.75 29.81
CA SER A 352 12.74 -5.22 31.07
C SER A 352 12.31 -3.77 30.89
N GLU A 353 11.00 -3.54 30.88
CA GLU A 353 10.37 -2.31 31.34
C GLU A 353 10.33 -2.30 32.85
N GLU A 354 10.78 -1.19 33.42
CA GLU A 354 10.24 -0.56 34.62
C GLU A 354 10.76 0.86 34.52
N GLY A 355 9.99 1.89 34.44
CA GLY A 355 8.82 2.26 35.20
C GLY A 355 9.29 2.97 36.44
N GLU A 356 9.29 4.25 36.47
CA GLU A 356 8.81 4.98 37.65
C GLU A 356 8.78 6.46 37.40
N ALA A 357 7.60 6.99 37.60
CA ALA A 357 7.33 8.40 37.76
C ALA A 357 7.77 8.77 39.18
N ALA A 358 8.26 10.00 39.38
CA ALA A 358 7.74 10.93 40.38
C ALA A 358 8.73 12.04 40.74
N ASN A 359 8.11 13.20 40.83
CA ASN A 359 8.35 14.37 41.73
C ASN A 359 9.49 15.31 41.38
N ALA A 360 9.14 16.53 40.92
CA ALA A 360 8.70 17.72 41.70
C ALA A 360 9.83 18.35 42.56
N ASP A 361 9.94 19.68 42.36
CA ASP A 361 10.58 20.68 43.23
C ASP A 361 12.11 20.87 43.09
N GLU A 362 12.51 21.90 42.40
CA GLU A 362 12.99 23.26 42.72
C GLU A 362 13.41 24.00 41.46
#